data_3c649be05238051685affd0c1f9e7789
#
_entry.id   3c649be05238051685affd0c1f9e7789
#
_cell.length_a   1.000
_cell.length_b   1.000
_cell.length_c   1.000
_cell.angle_alpha   90.00
_cell.angle_beta   90.00
_cell.angle_gamma   90.00
#
_symmetry.space_group_name_H-M   'P 1'
#
loop_
_entity.id
_entity.type
_entity.pdbx_description
1 polymer ?
#
loop_
_entity_poly.entity_id
_entity_poly.type
_entity_poly.pdbx_seq_one_letter_code
_entity_poly.pdbx_strand_id
1 'polypeptide(L)'
;MKHDIQRYTAGERSNHWVVAILFVLAGLSGLALFHPSLFWLSNLFGGGVWTRILHPFLGLAMFLFFLWLVMRFAGHNRLEARDRQWLAQWRDVISNREERLPPVGRYNAGQKLLFWVLLLCMLVLLATGMVMWRQYFSHLFGIELIRLASLLHAAAAWGLIICIIVHVYAGIWVKGSIGAMLNGWVSRGWARKHHAAWYEEVSKDNHKRH
;
A
#
# COMPACT_ATOMS: atom_id res chain seq x y z
N MET A 1 26.11 5.93 -15.39
CA MET A 1 25.44 5.11 -14.33
C MET A 1 26.19 5.02 -13.00
N LYS A 2 27.39 5.59 -12.81
CA LYS A 2 28.19 5.57 -11.56
C LYS A 2 27.64 6.44 -10.39
N HIS A 3 26.47 7.06 -10.52
CA HIS A 3 25.98 8.03 -9.53
C HIS A 3 24.60 7.72 -8.96
N ASP A 4 24.01 6.55 -9.26
CA ASP A 4 22.69 6.19 -8.81
C ASP A 4 22.74 5.35 -7.52
N ILE A 5 21.72 5.52 -6.67
CA ILE A 5 21.57 4.82 -5.40
C ILE A 5 20.46 3.78 -5.58
N GLN A 6 20.71 2.53 -5.19
CA GLN A 6 19.68 1.50 -5.19
C GLN A 6 18.68 1.80 -4.07
N ARG A 7 17.41 2.01 -4.46
CA ARG A 7 16.31 2.26 -3.53
C ARG A 7 15.51 1.00 -3.24
N TYR A 8 15.27 0.18 -4.26
CA TYR A 8 14.54 -1.08 -4.15
C TYR A 8 15.24 -2.20 -4.89
N THR A 9 15.31 -3.36 -4.26
CA THR A 9 15.77 -4.61 -4.89
C THR A 9 14.74 -5.14 -5.90
N ALA A 10 15.16 -6.03 -6.79
CA ALA A 10 14.23 -6.68 -7.74
C ALA A 10 13.10 -7.43 -7.01
N GLY A 11 13.42 -8.17 -5.92
CA GLY A 11 12.42 -8.89 -5.15
C GLY A 11 11.40 -7.99 -4.45
N GLU A 12 11.80 -6.81 -3.95
CA GLU A 12 10.88 -5.84 -3.36
C GLU A 12 9.92 -5.28 -4.40
N ARG A 13 10.42 -4.96 -5.60
CA ARG A 13 9.61 -4.46 -6.70
C ARG A 13 8.64 -5.51 -7.23
N SER A 14 9.11 -6.74 -7.46
CA SER A 14 8.26 -7.84 -7.93
C SER A 14 7.12 -8.11 -6.95
N ASN A 15 7.43 -8.17 -5.63
CA ASN A 15 6.40 -8.35 -4.61
C ASN A 15 5.38 -7.20 -4.61
N HIS A 16 5.84 -5.95 -4.72
CA HIS A 16 4.94 -4.79 -4.82
C HIS A 16 4.01 -4.90 -6.02
N TRP A 17 4.52 -5.27 -7.21
CA TRP A 17 3.69 -5.37 -8.41
C TRP A 17 2.71 -6.55 -8.35
N VAL A 18 3.09 -7.68 -7.71
CA VAL A 18 2.15 -8.78 -7.44
C VAL A 18 1.01 -8.30 -6.54
N VAL A 19 1.32 -7.58 -5.45
CA VAL A 19 0.29 -6.99 -4.58
C VAL A 19 -0.61 -6.02 -5.35
N ALA A 20 -0.04 -5.16 -6.21
CA ALA A 20 -0.81 -4.21 -7.01
C ALA A 20 -1.78 -4.91 -7.99
N ILE A 21 -1.34 -5.96 -8.67
CA ILE A 21 -2.18 -6.76 -9.58
C ILE A 21 -3.30 -7.45 -8.78
N LEU A 22 -2.96 -8.09 -7.66
CA LEU A 22 -3.94 -8.76 -6.82
C LEU A 22 -4.94 -7.77 -6.22
N PHE A 23 -4.51 -6.55 -5.86
CA PHE A 23 -5.40 -5.47 -5.42
C PHE A 23 -6.42 -5.10 -6.51
N VAL A 24 -5.99 -4.94 -7.75
CA VAL A 24 -6.89 -4.63 -8.87
C VAL A 24 -7.90 -5.76 -9.07
N LEU A 25 -7.45 -7.02 -9.08
CA LEU A 25 -8.33 -8.18 -9.26
C LEU A 25 -9.32 -8.34 -8.09
N ALA A 26 -8.84 -8.25 -6.84
CA ALA A 26 -9.69 -8.32 -5.66
C ALA A 26 -10.67 -7.13 -5.60
N GLY A 27 -10.21 -5.92 -5.94
CA GLY A 27 -11.04 -4.72 -6.00
C GLY A 27 -12.15 -4.82 -7.04
N LEU A 28 -11.82 -5.20 -8.28
CA LEU A 28 -12.83 -5.37 -9.36
C LEU A 28 -13.83 -6.47 -9.04
N SER A 29 -13.38 -7.62 -8.51
CA SER A 29 -14.29 -8.69 -8.10
C SER A 29 -15.16 -8.28 -6.91
N GLY A 30 -14.62 -7.54 -5.94
CA GLY A 30 -15.36 -7.00 -4.81
C GLY A 30 -16.41 -5.97 -5.23
N LEU A 31 -16.06 -5.02 -6.11
CA LEU A 31 -16.98 -4.05 -6.69
C LEU A 31 -18.13 -4.70 -7.47
N ALA A 32 -17.84 -5.78 -8.21
CA ALA A 32 -18.88 -6.56 -8.90
C ALA A 32 -19.90 -7.16 -7.94
N LEU A 33 -19.48 -7.53 -6.73
CA LEU A 33 -20.35 -8.10 -5.69
C LEU A 33 -21.01 -7.06 -4.79
N PHE A 34 -20.49 -5.81 -4.81
CA PHE A 34 -20.92 -4.75 -3.93
C PHE A 34 -22.22 -4.08 -4.38
N HIS A 35 -22.35 -3.77 -5.69
CA HIS A 35 -23.50 -3.01 -6.18
C HIS A 35 -24.02 -3.53 -7.52
N PRO A 36 -25.35 -3.64 -7.70
CA PRO A 36 -25.94 -4.16 -8.94
C PRO A 36 -25.47 -3.47 -10.22
N SER A 37 -25.30 -2.14 -10.23
CA SER A 37 -24.81 -1.41 -11.40
C SER A 37 -23.36 -1.74 -11.78
N LEU A 38 -22.58 -2.37 -10.90
CA LEU A 38 -21.21 -2.83 -11.15
C LEU A 38 -21.13 -4.34 -11.44
N PHE A 39 -22.28 -5.03 -11.43
CA PHE A 39 -22.32 -6.50 -11.60
C PHE A 39 -21.75 -6.96 -12.95
N TRP A 40 -21.76 -6.12 -13.97
CA TRP A 40 -21.14 -6.38 -15.28
C TRP A 40 -19.64 -6.69 -15.19
N LEU A 41 -18.94 -6.18 -14.15
CA LEU A 41 -17.53 -6.51 -13.88
C LEU A 41 -17.33 -8.00 -13.61
N SER A 42 -18.39 -8.73 -13.20
CA SER A 42 -18.31 -10.18 -12.98
C SER A 42 -17.96 -10.94 -14.26
N ASN A 43 -18.24 -10.38 -15.44
CA ASN A 43 -17.87 -11.00 -16.71
C ASN A 43 -16.36 -11.16 -16.89
N LEU A 44 -15.56 -10.31 -16.24
CA LEU A 44 -14.09 -10.43 -16.23
C LEU A 44 -13.59 -11.70 -15.51
N PHE A 45 -14.45 -12.28 -14.66
CA PHE A 45 -14.15 -13.45 -13.82
C PHE A 45 -14.93 -14.71 -14.22
N GLY A 46 -15.63 -14.70 -15.35
CA GLY A 46 -16.47 -15.81 -15.80
C GLY A 46 -17.87 -15.82 -15.23
N GLY A 47 -18.39 -14.66 -14.83
CA GLY A 47 -19.74 -14.46 -14.30
C GLY A 47 -19.81 -14.48 -12.78
N GLY A 48 -21.02 -14.18 -12.25
CA GLY A 48 -21.22 -13.94 -10.82
C GLY A 48 -20.87 -15.11 -9.90
N VAL A 49 -21.02 -16.36 -10.37
CA VAL A 49 -20.66 -17.56 -9.61
C VAL A 49 -19.15 -17.62 -9.40
N TRP A 50 -18.38 -17.52 -10.47
CA TRP A 50 -16.92 -17.54 -10.41
C TRP A 50 -16.37 -16.34 -9.65
N THR A 51 -16.97 -15.15 -9.79
CA THR A 51 -16.58 -13.97 -9.02
C THR A 51 -16.67 -14.21 -7.52
N ARG A 52 -17.76 -14.84 -7.05
CA ARG A 52 -17.94 -15.18 -5.62
C ARG A 52 -16.94 -16.23 -5.12
N ILE A 53 -16.56 -17.17 -5.98
CA ILE A 53 -15.55 -18.18 -5.65
C ILE A 53 -14.16 -17.56 -5.60
N LEU A 54 -13.78 -16.79 -6.62
CA LEU A 54 -12.41 -16.26 -6.78
C LEU A 54 -12.10 -15.13 -5.81
N HIS A 55 -13.07 -14.24 -5.52
CA HIS A 55 -12.84 -13.05 -4.69
C HIS A 55 -12.13 -13.34 -3.35
N PRO A 56 -12.58 -14.29 -2.50
CA PRO A 56 -11.91 -14.56 -1.25
C PRO A 56 -10.49 -15.12 -1.42
N PHE A 57 -10.24 -15.93 -2.46
CA PHE A 57 -8.90 -16.43 -2.76
C PHE A 57 -7.96 -15.33 -3.25
N LEU A 58 -8.44 -14.40 -4.09
CA LEU A 58 -7.69 -13.23 -4.51
C LEU A 58 -7.34 -12.34 -3.31
N GLY A 59 -8.31 -12.12 -2.41
CA GLY A 59 -8.11 -11.38 -1.17
C GLY A 59 -7.08 -12.04 -0.25
N LEU A 60 -7.14 -13.36 -0.07
CA LEU A 60 -6.18 -14.11 0.73
C LEU A 60 -4.78 -14.06 0.13
N ALA A 61 -4.65 -14.29 -1.18
CA ALA A 61 -3.37 -14.18 -1.88
C ALA A 61 -2.79 -12.77 -1.76
N MET A 62 -3.61 -11.73 -1.98
CA MET A 62 -3.21 -10.34 -1.80
C MET A 62 -2.70 -10.08 -0.38
N PHE A 63 -3.40 -10.56 0.64
CA PHE A 63 -2.99 -10.41 2.03
C PHE A 63 -1.63 -11.07 2.32
N LEU A 64 -1.38 -12.28 1.84
CA LEU A 64 -0.12 -12.99 2.07
C LEU A 64 1.07 -12.28 1.42
N PHE A 65 0.95 -11.84 0.17
CA PHE A 65 1.99 -11.06 -0.50
C PHE A 65 2.18 -9.67 0.13
N PHE A 66 1.08 -9.04 0.58
CA PHE A 66 1.15 -7.78 1.31
C PHE A 66 1.82 -7.95 2.68
N LEU A 67 1.51 -9.01 3.42
CA LEU A 67 2.16 -9.31 4.69
C LEU A 67 3.68 -9.49 4.52
N TRP A 68 4.09 -10.14 3.44
CA TRP A 68 5.52 -10.24 3.12
C TRP A 68 6.15 -8.86 2.89
N LEU A 69 5.45 -7.98 2.17
CA LEU A 69 5.88 -6.59 1.99
C LEU A 69 5.97 -5.86 3.34
N VAL A 70 4.96 -6.04 4.21
CA VAL A 70 4.95 -5.47 5.57
C VAL A 70 6.17 -5.94 6.37
N MET A 71 6.46 -7.22 6.39
CA MET A 71 7.62 -7.76 7.14
C MET A 71 8.95 -7.14 6.68
N ARG A 72 9.10 -6.84 5.39
CA ARG A 72 10.30 -6.21 4.84
C ARG A 72 10.42 -4.72 5.21
N PHE A 73 9.31 -4.01 5.25
CA PHE A 73 9.32 -2.55 5.34
C PHE A 73 8.89 -1.99 6.70
N ALA A 74 8.35 -2.80 7.62
CA ALA A 74 7.86 -2.33 8.92
C ALA A 74 8.95 -1.58 9.73
N GLY A 75 10.20 -2.07 9.70
CA GLY A 75 11.32 -1.42 10.38
C GLY A 75 11.58 0.01 9.89
N HIS A 76 11.46 0.24 8.58
CA HIS A 76 11.65 1.56 7.96
C HIS A 76 10.45 2.50 8.11
N ASN A 77 9.28 1.96 8.50
CA ASN A 77 8.04 2.71 8.67
C ASN A 77 7.70 3.01 10.13
N ARG A 78 8.63 2.82 11.08
CA ARG A 78 8.45 3.24 12.46
C ARG A 78 8.31 4.75 12.52
N LEU A 79 7.30 5.22 13.29
CA LEU A 79 7.07 6.64 13.50
C LEU A 79 8.14 7.21 14.45
N GLU A 80 8.69 8.37 14.10
CA GLU A 80 9.74 9.08 14.82
C GLU A 80 9.27 10.49 15.21
N ALA A 81 9.98 11.17 16.11
CA ALA A 81 9.63 12.52 16.53
C ALA A 81 9.57 13.52 15.35
N ARG A 82 10.48 13.39 14.37
CA ARG A 82 10.49 14.20 13.13
C ARG A 82 9.23 14.03 12.27
N ASP A 83 8.58 12.86 12.34
CA ASP A 83 7.35 12.62 11.57
C ASP A 83 6.18 13.46 12.11
N ARG A 84 6.13 13.72 13.43
CA ARG A 84 5.13 14.61 14.02
C ARG A 84 5.31 16.06 13.56
N GLN A 85 6.54 16.53 13.47
CA GLN A 85 6.85 17.87 12.93
C GLN A 85 6.44 17.97 11.47
N TRP A 86 6.76 16.95 10.67
CA TRP A 86 6.39 16.88 9.26
C TRP A 86 4.85 16.93 9.08
N LEU A 87 4.10 16.17 9.88
CA LEU A 87 2.63 16.18 9.83
C LEU A 87 2.04 17.51 10.29
N ALA A 88 2.64 18.19 11.28
CA ALA A 88 2.20 19.52 11.70
C ALA A 88 2.36 20.58 10.59
N GLN A 89 3.30 20.38 9.67
CA GLN A 89 3.60 21.24 8.53
C GLN A 89 2.87 20.82 7.24
N TRP A 90 1.71 20.17 7.34
CA TRP A 90 0.95 19.66 6.21
C TRP A 90 0.66 20.70 5.11
N ARG A 91 0.53 21.99 5.47
CA ARG A 91 0.33 23.10 4.52
C ARG A 91 1.55 23.31 3.62
N ASP A 92 2.76 23.19 4.17
CA ASP A 92 4.00 23.29 3.39
C ASP A 92 4.19 22.07 2.49
N VAL A 93 3.75 20.88 2.94
CA VAL A 93 3.71 19.66 2.11
C VAL A 93 2.84 19.84 0.88
N ILE A 94 1.58 20.28 1.05
CA ILE A 94 0.64 20.51 -0.06
C ILE A 94 1.14 21.64 -0.99
N SER A 95 1.78 22.68 -0.42
CA SER A 95 2.33 23.81 -1.18
C SER A 95 3.69 23.49 -1.83
N ASN A 96 4.18 22.25 -1.74
CA ASN A 96 5.46 21.77 -2.27
C ASN A 96 6.67 22.60 -1.78
N ARG A 97 6.63 23.06 -0.53
CA ARG A 97 7.71 23.84 0.13
C ARG A 97 8.61 22.91 0.92
N GLU A 98 9.26 21.96 0.23
CA GLU A 98 10.09 20.93 0.84
C GLU A 98 11.24 21.48 1.70
N GLU A 99 11.72 22.68 1.39
CA GLU A 99 12.82 23.36 2.09
C GLU A 99 12.52 23.68 3.57
N ARG A 100 11.23 23.76 3.93
CA ARG A 100 10.76 24.05 5.30
C ARG A 100 10.48 22.78 6.11
N LEU A 101 10.47 21.62 5.46
CA LEU A 101 10.18 20.36 6.10
C LEU A 101 11.42 19.78 6.80
N PRO A 102 11.23 19.05 7.90
CA PRO A 102 12.33 18.34 8.55
C PRO A 102 12.97 17.32 7.59
N PRO A 103 14.29 17.03 7.73
CA PRO A 103 14.97 16.05 6.88
C PRO A 103 14.29 14.71 6.89
N VAL A 104 13.93 14.22 5.70
CA VAL A 104 13.19 12.97 5.53
C VAL A 104 14.14 11.78 5.44
N GLY A 105 13.84 10.70 6.18
CA GLY A 105 14.52 9.41 6.10
C GLY A 105 14.13 8.64 4.82
N ARG A 106 14.21 7.31 4.87
CA ARG A 106 13.84 6.46 3.73
C ARG A 106 12.39 6.69 3.30
N TYR A 107 11.47 6.96 4.25
CA TYR A 107 10.07 7.31 4.00
C TYR A 107 9.68 8.56 4.78
N ASN A 108 8.82 9.40 4.19
CA ASN A 108 8.23 10.54 4.87
C ASN A 108 7.04 10.12 5.76
N ALA A 109 6.59 11.01 6.62
CA ALA A 109 5.52 10.70 7.59
C ALA A 109 4.20 10.30 6.90
N GLY A 110 3.86 10.91 5.76
CA GLY A 110 2.68 10.54 4.98
C GLY A 110 2.76 9.11 4.44
N GLN A 111 3.91 8.69 3.93
CA GLN A 111 4.16 7.32 3.47
C GLN A 111 4.10 6.32 4.62
N LYS A 112 4.66 6.65 5.80
CA LYS A 112 4.59 5.82 7.00
C LYS A 112 3.15 5.66 7.50
N LEU A 113 2.39 6.76 7.56
CA LEU A 113 0.98 6.72 7.94
C LEU A 113 0.17 5.85 6.98
N LEU A 114 0.34 6.06 5.68
CA LEU A 114 -0.31 5.27 4.64
C LEU A 114 -0.01 3.76 4.81
N PHE A 115 1.24 3.40 5.06
CA PHE A 115 1.65 2.02 5.29
C PHE A 115 0.85 1.36 6.44
N TRP A 116 0.71 2.04 7.57
CA TRP A 116 -0.03 1.50 8.72
C TRP A 116 -1.54 1.48 8.51
N VAL A 117 -2.10 2.48 7.81
CA VAL A 117 -3.53 2.49 7.44
C VAL A 117 -3.85 1.35 6.46
N LEU A 118 -2.99 1.11 5.47
CA LEU A 118 -3.16 -0.02 4.55
C LEU A 118 -3.13 -1.35 5.30
N LEU A 119 -2.20 -1.52 6.26
CA LEU A 119 -2.14 -2.73 7.08
C LEU A 119 -3.43 -2.92 7.90
N LEU A 120 -3.94 -1.87 8.52
CA LEU A 120 -5.19 -1.92 9.28
C LEU A 120 -6.37 -2.31 8.37
N CYS A 121 -6.51 -1.68 7.21
CA CYS A 121 -7.57 -2.02 6.25
C CYS A 121 -7.47 -3.49 5.82
N MET A 122 -6.27 -3.97 5.52
CA MET A 122 -6.04 -5.36 5.10
C MET A 122 -6.38 -6.37 6.20
N LEU A 123 -6.06 -6.08 7.47
CA LEU A 123 -6.44 -6.92 8.60
C LEU A 123 -7.95 -6.97 8.79
N VAL A 124 -8.63 -5.82 8.68
CA VAL A 124 -10.10 -5.75 8.77
C VAL A 124 -10.73 -6.52 7.61
N LEU A 125 -10.24 -6.35 6.37
CA LEU A 125 -10.74 -7.07 5.20
C LEU A 125 -10.56 -8.58 5.34
N LEU A 126 -9.41 -9.05 5.83
CA LEU A 126 -9.19 -10.47 6.07
C LEU A 126 -10.16 -11.01 7.12
N ALA A 127 -10.23 -10.39 8.30
CA ALA A 127 -11.06 -10.86 9.40
C ALA A 127 -12.55 -10.90 9.00
N THR A 128 -13.05 -9.82 8.41
CA THR A 128 -14.45 -9.74 7.97
C THR A 128 -14.74 -10.64 6.79
N GLY A 129 -13.80 -10.78 5.85
CA GLY A 129 -13.89 -11.70 4.73
C GLY A 129 -14.00 -13.15 5.18
N MET A 130 -13.24 -13.57 6.19
CA MET A 130 -13.35 -14.91 6.79
C MET A 130 -14.74 -15.14 7.41
N VAL A 131 -15.27 -14.17 8.17
CA VAL A 131 -16.62 -14.28 8.75
C VAL A 131 -17.68 -14.46 7.67
N MET A 132 -17.52 -13.82 6.51
CA MET A 132 -18.49 -13.90 5.41
C MET A 132 -18.26 -15.07 4.45
N TRP A 133 -17.17 -15.81 4.56
CA TRP A 133 -16.81 -16.85 3.60
C TRP A 133 -17.71 -18.07 3.74
N ARG A 134 -18.74 -18.14 2.90
CA ARG A 134 -19.85 -19.10 3.02
C ARG A 134 -19.43 -20.56 2.95
N GLN A 135 -18.45 -20.91 2.12
CA GLN A 135 -18.02 -22.30 1.91
C GLN A 135 -17.30 -22.89 3.13
N TYR A 136 -16.66 -22.04 3.97
CA TYR A 136 -15.76 -22.54 5.00
C TYR A 136 -16.12 -22.08 6.41
N PHE A 137 -16.50 -20.82 6.61
CA PHE A 137 -16.52 -20.23 7.95
C PHE A 137 -17.87 -19.62 8.35
N SER A 138 -18.68 -19.11 7.40
CA SER A 138 -19.83 -18.29 7.77
C SER A 138 -20.90 -19.04 8.58
N HIS A 139 -20.96 -20.38 8.48
CA HIS A 139 -21.87 -21.21 9.26
C HIS A 139 -21.53 -21.24 10.77
N LEU A 140 -20.33 -20.79 11.15
CA LEU A 140 -19.89 -20.70 12.56
C LEU A 140 -20.38 -19.42 13.24
N PHE A 141 -20.93 -18.47 12.48
CA PHE A 141 -21.27 -17.13 12.98
C PHE A 141 -22.77 -16.81 12.86
N GLY A 142 -23.30 -16.11 13.84
CA GLY A 142 -24.68 -15.62 13.80
C GLY A 142 -24.86 -14.54 12.73
N ILE A 143 -26.10 -14.40 12.24
CA ILE A 143 -26.45 -13.49 11.14
C ILE A 143 -26.09 -12.03 11.45
N GLU A 144 -26.19 -11.60 12.71
CA GLU A 144 -25.86 -10.22 13.10
C GLU A 144 -24.37 -9.92 12.93
N LEU A 145 -23.50 -10.88 13.27
CA LEU A 145 -22.06 -10.73 13.06
C LEU A 145 -21.71 -10.71 11.57
N ILE A 146 -22.37 -11.54 10.75
CA ILE A 146 -22.15 -11.57 9.30
C ILE A 146 -22.57 -10.21 8.67
N ARG A 147 -23.69 -9.63 9.12
CA ARG A 147 -24.13 -8.30 8.66
C ARG A 147 -23.14 -7.20 9.05
N LEU A 148 -22.69 -7.21 10.31
CA LEU A 148 -21.66 -6.25 10.76
C LEU A 148 -20.35 -6.44 9.98
N ALA A 149 -19.91 -7.67 9.77
CA ALA A 149 -18.72 -7.97 8.99
C ALA A 149 -18.85 -7.46 7.55
N SER A 150 -20.03 -7.61 6.92
CA SER A 150 -20.28 -7.08 5.57
C SER A 150 -20.14 -5.55 5.51
N LEU A 151 -20.67 -4.84 6.48
CA LEU A 151 -20.56 -3.38 6.57
C LEU A 151 -19.10 -2.93 6.76
N LEU A 152 -18.40 -3.56 7.71
CA LEU A 152 -17.00 -3.24 7.99
C LEU A 152 -16.09 -3.60 6.81
N HIS A 153 -16.37 -4.71 6.12
CA HIS A 153 -15.64 -5.11 4.91
C HIS A 153 -15.77 -4.06 3.81
N ALA A 154 -16.98 -3.62 3.53
CA ALA A 154 -17.24 -2.57 2.54
C ALA A 154 -16.56 -1.24 2.92
N ALA A 155 -16.66 -0.82 4.18
CA ALA A 155 -16.01 0.40 4.66
C ALA A 155 -14.47 0.32 4.55
N ALA A 156 -13.87 -0.80 4.96
CA ALA A 156 -12.43 -1.01 4.84
C ALA A 156 -11.97 -1.10 3.38
N ALA A 157 -12.77 -1.71 2.49
CA ALA A 157 -12.49 -1.75 1.06
C ALA A 157 -12.47 -0.36 0.44
N TRP A 158 -13.45 0.50 0.75
CA TRP A 158 -13.46 1.90 0.32
C TRP A 158 -12.29 2.68 0.89
N GLY A 159 -11.96 2.50 2.18
CA GLY A 159 -10.77 3.10 2.79
C GLY A 159 -9.49 2.70 2.06
N LEU A 160 -9.34 1.41 1.75
CA LEU A 160 -8.19 0.89 1.00
C LEU A 160 -8.11 1.50 -0.41
N ILE A 161 -9.23 1.55 -1.15
CA ILE A 161 -9.28 2.15 -2.50
C ILE A 161 -8.85 3.62 -2.46
N ILE A 162 -9.38 4.41 -1.52
CA ILE A 162 -9.01 5.82 -1.36
C ILE A 162 -7.51 5.95 -1.07
N CYS A 163 -6.99 5.14 -0.14
CA CYS A 163 -5.55 5.13 0.18
C CYS A 163 -4.69 4.80 -1.04
N ILE A 164 -5.10 3.85 -1.88
CA ILE A 164 -4.36 3.50 -3.11
C ILE A 164 -4.44 4.62 -4.15
N ILE A 165 -5.57 5.30 -4.29
CA ILE A 165 -5.67 6.49 -5.16
C ILE A 165 -4.68 7.57 -4.71
N VAL A 166 -4.63 7.87 -3.41
CA VAL A 166 -3.67 8.83 -2.83
C VAL A 166 -2.23 8.36 -3.04
N HIS A 167 -1.95 7.06 -2.86
CA HIS A 167 -0.63 6.47 -3.08
C HIS A 167 -0.16 6.62 -4.53
N VAL A 168 -1.01 6.29 -5.48
CA VAL A 168 -0.69 6.41 -6.92
C VAL A 168 -0.50 7.89 -7.29
N TYR A 169 -1.39 8.76 -6.82
CA TYR A 169 -1.28 10.20 -7.06
C TYR A 169 0.04 10.76 -6.52
N ALA A 170 0.40 10.43 -5.27
CA ALA A 170 1.67 10.87 -4.68
C ALA A 170 2.89 10.33 -5.45
N GLY A 171 2.82 9.08 -5.94
CA GLY A 171 3.86 8.49 -6.79
C GLY A 171 4.06 9.21 -8.12
N ILE A 172 2.97 9.70 -8.73
CA ILE A 172 3.00 10.50 -9.96
C ILE A 172 3.52 11.92 -9.65
N TRP A 173 3.05 12.53 -8.56
CA TRP A 173 3.41 13.88 -8.16
C TRP A 173 4.90 14.03 -7.88
N VAL A 174 5.50 13.11 -7.15
CA VAL A 174 6.95 13.11 -6.89
C VAL A 174 7.67 12.45 -8.06
N LYS A 175 8.07 13.26 -9.03
CA LYS A 175 8.80 12.81 -10.23
C LYS A 175 9.99 11.91 -9.85
N GLY A 176 10.09 10.74 -10.48
CA GLY A 176 11.13 9.75 -10.21
C GLY A 176 10.71 8.60 -9.27
N SER A 177 9.64 8.74 -8.48
CA SER A 177 9.17 7.69 -7.56
C SER A 177 8.71 6.45 -8.30
N ILE A 178 7.93 6.60 -9.39
CA ILE A 178 7.52 5.47 -10.24
C ILE A 178 8.74 4.83 -10.90
N GLY A 179 9.70 5.62 -11.40
CA GLY A 179 10.95 5.12 -11.95
C GLY A 179 11.73 4.26 -10.96
N ALA A 180 11.79 4.67 -9.68
CA ALA A 180 12.40 3.88 -8.62
C ALA A 180 11.72 2.52 -8.43
N MET A 181 10.38 2.46 -8.54
CA MET A 181 9.62 1.21 -8.43
C MET A 181 9.73 0.33 -9.68
N LEU A 182 9.97 0.91 -10.86
CA LEU A 182 10.18 0.17 -12.10
C LEU A 182 11.64 -0.35 -12.21
N ASN A 183 12.62 0.53 -11.98
CA ASN A 183 14.04 0.25 -12.24
C ASN A 183 14.84 -0.11 -10.98
N GLY A 184 14.39 0.32 -9.81
CA GLY A 184 15.06 0.08 -8.51
C GLY A 184 16.05 1.17 -8.11
N TRP A 185 16.33 2.16 -8.95
CA TRP A 185 17.39 3.13 -8.75
C TRP A 185 16.85 4.56 -8.72
N VAL A 186 17.55 5.43 -7.97
CA VAL A 186 17.31 6.88 -7.94
C VAL A 186 18.63 7.63 -8.08
N SER A 187 18.60 8.81 -8.67
CA SER A 187 19.78 9.66 -8.73
C SER A 187 20.15 10.22 -7.35
N ARG A 188 21.43 10.50 -7.13
CA ARG A 188 21.91 11.16 -5.89
C ARG A 188 21.22 12.49 -5.65
N GLY A 189 20.99 13.27 -6.72
CA GLY A 189 20.28 14.55 -6.65
C GLY A 189 18.85 14.38 -6.15
N TRP A 190 18.13 13.37 -6.65
CA TRP A 190 16.77 13.04 -6.19
C TRP A 190 16.76 12.63 -4.71
N ALA A 191 17.68 11.73 -4.32
CA ALA A 191 17.76 11.25 -2.94
C ALA A 191 18.08 12.40 -1.96
N ARG A 192 19.00 13.30 -2.32
CA ARG A 192 19.36 14.47 -1.50
C ARG A 192 18.21 15.46 -1.39
N LYS A 193 17.42 15.66 -2.46
CA LYS A 193 16.29 16.60 -2.45
C LYS A 193 15.12 16.09 -1.61
N HIS A 194 14.68 14.85 -1.85
CA HIS A 194 13.44 14.33 -1.29
C HIS A 194 13.63 13.49 -0.02
N HIS A 195 14.86 12.98 0.24
CA HIS A 195 15.18 12.05 1.34
C HIS A 195 16.58 12.35 1.91
N ALA A 196 16.80 13.59 2.35
CA ALA A 196 18.11 14.08 2.77
C ALA A 196 18.77 13.24 3.87
N ALA A 197 18.04 12.89 4.91
CA ALA A 197 18.57 12.05 6.00
C ALA A 197 18.94 10.64 5.52
N TRP A 198 18.14 10.02 4.67
CA TRP A 198 18.47 8.72 4.06
C TRP A 198 19.69 8.82 3.15
N TYR A 199 19.82 9.90 2.38
CA TYR A 199 20.99 10.12 1.52
C TYR A 199 22.28 10.17 2.34
N GLU A 200 22.27 10.86 3.49
CA GLU A 200 23.43 10.93 4.40
C GLU A 200 23.79 9.56 4.97
N GLU A 201 22.81 8.76 5.39
CA GLU A 201 23.01 7.39 5.89
C GLU A 201 23.74 6.53 4.86
N VAL A 202 23.20 6.47 3.63
CA VAL A 202 23.77 5.65 2.54
C VAL A 202 25.14 6.16 2.12
N SER A 203 25.37 7.46 2.16
CA SER A 203 26.67 8.05 1.80
C SER A 203 27.75 7.71 2.83
N LYS A 204 27.42 7.72 4.12
CA LYS A 204 28.34 7.31 5.21
C LYS A 204 28.70 5.82 5.14
N ASP A 205 27.72 4.96 4.83
CA ASP A 205 27.95 3.52 4.72
C ASP A 205 28.86 3.16 3.53
N ASN A 206 28.74 3.89 2.42
CA ASN A 206 29.64 3.72 1.28
C ASN A 206 31.09 4.13 1.59
N HIS A 207 31.29 5.18 2.42
CA HIS A 207 32.65 5.60 2.84
C HIS A 207 33.31 4.62 3.80
N LYS A 208 32.54 3.84 4.58
CA LYS A 208 33.09 2.83 5.51
C LYS A 208 33.49 1.53 4.82
N ARG A 209 33.04 1.30 3.58
CA ARG A 209 33.32 0.08 2.82
C ARG A 209 34.50 0.21 1.84
N HIS A 210 35.06 1.40 1.73
CA HIS A 210 36.29 1.73 1.01
C HIS A 210 37.38 2.19 1.95
#